data_a756e57312b2b769d2285e48c93978d4
#
_entry.id   a756e57312b2b769d2285e48c93978d4
#
_cell.length_a   1.000
_cell.length_b   1.000
_cell.length_c   1.000
_cell.angle_alpha   90.00
_cell.angle_beta   90.00
_cell.angle_gamma   90.00
#
_symmetry.space_group_name_H-M   'P 1'
#
loop_
_entity.id
_entity.type
_entity.pdbx_description
1 polymer ?
#
loop_
_entity_poly.entity_id
_entity_poly.type
_entity_poly.pdbx_seq_one_letter_code
_entity_poly.pdbx_strand_id
1 'polypeptide(L)'
;MRPLPVGDHGLLVELDDAAAVEAFHAELLRRAAAGTLPAVREIVPAARTVLLDGLADPGRLAAELPGWDVPPVTADDRPAVEVPVRYDGPDLADVAALWDTTPEDVVRIHSGTEFRVAFCGFAPGFGYLTGLPERYHVPRRATPRTKVPVGSVALAGPYTGVYPRSSPGGWQLIGTSDVTLWDPDREPAALFSPGTRVRFVPVSTDSQEAR
;
A
#
# COMPACT_ATOMS: atom_id res chain seq x y z
N MET A 1 -1.46 17.71 -12.08
CA MET A 1 -2.80 17.27 -11.65
C MET A 1 -3.77 17.39 -12.80
N ARG A 2 -4.47 16.31 -13.20
CA ARG A 2 -5.40 16.27 -14.32
C ARG A 2 -6.73 15.64 -13.89
N PRO A 3 -7.81 16.41 -13.74
CA PRO A 3 -9.14 15.88 -13.43
C PRO A 3 -9.78 15.26 -14.68
N LEU A 4 -10.39 14.09 -14.52
CA LEU A 4 -11.05 13.30 -15.55
C LEU A 4 -12.44 12.88 -15.05
N PRO A 5 -13.53 13.22 -15.75
CA PRO A 5 -14.87 12.78 -15.37
C PRO A 5 -15.01 11.25 -15.44
N VAL A 6 -15.73 10.66 -14.48
CA VAL A 6 -16.05 9.22 -14.44
C VAL A 6 -17.55 9.08 -14.17
N GLY A 7 -18.31 8.78 -15.22
CA GLY A 7 -19.77 8.79 -15.13
C GLY A 7 -20.30 10.16 -14.69
N ASP A 8 -21.50 10.17 -14.11
CA ASP A 8 -22.20 11.40 -13.74
C ASP A 8 -21.80 11.94 -12.35
N HIS A 9 -21.21 11.09 -11.50
CA HIS A 9 -20.95 11.40 -10.08
C HIS A 9 -19.51 11.12 -9.64
N GLY A 10 -18.60 10.81 -10.57
CA GLY A 10 -17.20 10.49 -10.27
C GLY A 10 -16.22 11.47 -10.86
N LEU A 11 -15.12 11.72 -10.14
CA LEU A 11 -13.98 12.49 -10.61
C LEU A 11 -12.70 11.74 -10.33
N LEU A 12 -12.01 11.28 -11.38
CA LEU A 12 -10.68 10.69 -11.26
C LEU A 12 -9.64 11.79 -11.43
N VAL A 13 -8.78 11.97 -10.44
CA VAL A 13 -7.69 12.94 -10.52
C VAL A 13 -6.39 12.20 -10.74
N GLU A 14 -5.78 12.39 -11.91
CA GLU A 14 -4.46 11.87 -12.23
C GLU A 14 -3.37 12.82 -11.74
N LEU A 15 -2.32 12.25 -11.16
CA LEU A 15 -1.21 12.94 -10.51
C LEU A 15 0.13 12.43 -11.06
N ASP A 16 1.18 13.21 -10.86
CA ASP A 16 2.48 12.98 -11.52
C ASP A 16 3.21 11.77 -10.94
N ASP A 17 3.11 11.55 -9.61
CA ASP A 17 3.78 10.47 -8.89
C ASP A 17 3.04 10.07 -7.61
N ALA A 18 3.56 9.07 -6.91
CA ALA A 18 2.98 8.55 -5.68
C ALA A 18 3.01 9.56 -4.51
N ALA A 19 4.01 10.44 -4.45
CA ALA A 19 4.09 11.47 -3.42
C ALA A 19 2.99 12.53 -3.62
N ALA A 20 2.71 12.90 -4.87
CA ALA A 20 1.60 13.78 -5.21
C ALA A 20 0.24 13.14 -4.89
N VAL A 21 0.09 11.82 -5.10
CA VAL A 21 -1.14 11.09 -4.69
C VAL A 21 -1.32 11.14 -3.18
N GLU A 22 -0.26 10.87 -2.42
CA GLU A 22 -0.30 10.90 -0.96
C GLU A 22 -0.68 12.29 -0.45
N ALA A 23 -0.02 13.33 -0.96
CA ALA A 23 -0.29 14.72 -0.60
C ALA A 23 -1.74 15.13 -0.93
N PHE A 24 -2.20 14.81 -2.13
CA PHE A 24 -3.55 15.13 -2.56
C PHE A 24 -4.62 14.37 -1.75
N HIS A 25 -4.39 13.09 -1.47
CA HIS A 25 -5.28 12.30 -0.62
C HIS A 25 -5.37 12.87 0.80
N ALA A 26 -4.23 13.24 1.41
CA ALA A 26 -4.20 13.86 2.73
C ALA A 26 -4.96 15.20 2.75
N GLU A 27 -4.79 16.02 1.70
CA GLU A 27 -5.51 17.29 1.56
C GLU A 27 -7.03 17.09 1.43
N LEU A 28 -7.47 16.08 0.66
CA LEU A 28 -8.88 15.73 0.55
C LEU A 28 -9.48 15.34 1.90
N LEU A 29 -8.78 14.49 2.66
CA LEU A 29 -9.21 14.09 4.00
C LEU A 29 -9.26 15.29 4.97
N ARG A 30 -8.27 16.18 4.91
CA ARG A 30 -8.24 17.40 5.71
C ARG A 30 -9.44 18.32 5.37
N ARG A 31 -9.75 18.50 4.09
CA ARG A 31 -10.89 19.30 3.63
C ARG A 31 -12.23 18.66 4.01
N ALA A 32 -12.33 17.34 3.91
CA ALA A 32 -13.52 16.60 4.36
C ALA A 32 -13.76 16.82 5.86
N ALA A 33 -12.72 16.67 6.68
CA ALA A 33 -12.80 16.92 8.13
C ALA A 33 -13.15 18.38 8.49
N ALA A 34 -12.69 19.34 7.68
CA ALA A 34 -13.00 20.76 7.84
C ALA A 34 -14.38 21.18 7.26
N GLY A 35 -15.09 20.28 6.59
CA GLY A 35 -16.37 20.56 5.93
C GLY A 35 -16.23 21.47 4.69
N THR A 36 -15.03 21.57 4.10
CA THR A 36 -14.73 22.39 2.93
C THR A 36 -14.62 21.60 1.63
N LEU A 37 -14.70 20.27 1.70
CA LEU A 37 -14.87 19.40 0.54
C LEU A 37 -16.37 19.22 0.25
N PRO A 38 -16.83 19.26 -1.00
CA PRO A 38 -18.18 18.81 -1.34
C PRO A 38 -18.46 17.40 -0.81
N ALA A 39 -19.71 17.09 -0.51
CA ALA A 39 -20.09 15.74 -0.06
C ALA A 39 -19.60 14.70 -1.09
N VAL A 40 -18.87 13.72 -0.62
CA VAL A 40 -18.32 12.61 -1.40
C VAL A 40 -18.60 11.31 -0.65
N ARG A 41 -18.94 10.25 -1.39
CA ARG A 41 -19.19 8.93 -0.80
C ARG A 41 -17.90 8.20 -0.47
N GLU A 42 -16.95 8.23 -1.39
CA GLU A 42 -15.66 7.56 -1.25
C GLU A 42 -14.51 8.40 -1.86
N ILE A 43 -13.35 8.32 -1.23
CA ILE A 43 -12.07 8.85 -1.72
C ILE A 43 -11.12 7.66 -1.84
N VAL A 44 -10.77 7.27 -3.07
CA VAL A 44 -10.00 6.04 -3.33
C VAL A 44 -8.67 6.38 -3.99
N PRO A 45 -7.56 6.41 -3.25
CA PRO A 45 -6.23 6.56 -3.82
C PRO A 45 -5.77 5.28 -4.52
N ALA A 46 -4.94 5.43 -5.55
CA ALA A 46 -4.27 4.37 -6.28
C ALA A 46 -2.82 4.78 -6.63
N ALA A 47 -2.15 4.08 -7.54
CA ALA A 47 -0.74 4.29 -7.85
C ALA A 47 -0.41 5.72 -8.33
N ARG A 48 -1.29 6.32 -9.16
CA ARG A 48 -1.13 7.66 -9.74
C ARG A 48 -2.43 8.44 -9.84
N THR A 49 -3.48 7.97 -9.19
CA THR A 49 -4.81 8.57 -9.28
C THR A 49 -5.48 8.58 -7.92
N VAL A 50 -6.42 9.52 -7.75
CA VAL A 50 -7.40 9.49 -6.67
C VAL A 50 -8.79 9.62 -7.29
N LEU A 51 -9.67 8.66 -6.99
CA LEU A 51 -11.07 8.72 -7.38
C LEU A 51 -11.88 9.35 -6.24
N LEU A 52 -12.69 10.35 -6.58
CA LEU A 52 -13.75 10.86 -5.73
C LEU A 52 -15.07 10.37 -6.31
N ASP A 53 -15.81 9.59 -5.53
CA ASP A 53 -17.08 9.00 -5.96
C ASP A 53 -18.26 9.55 -5.16
N GLY A 54 -19.41 9.69 -5.83
CA GLY A 54 -20.65 10.19 -5.23
C GLY A 54 -20.75 11.71 -5.15
N LEU A 55 -20.01 12.44 -5.98
CA LEU A 55 -20.10 13.91 -6.10
C LEU A 55 -21.44 14.33 -6.75
N ALA A 56 -22.05 15.38 -6.23
CA ALA A 56 -23.24 15.99 -6.87
C ALA A 56 -22.88 16.77 -8.15
N ASP A 57 -21.72 17.41 -8.16
CA ASP A 57 -21.21 18.20 -9.31
C ASP A 57 -19.69 17.99 -9.45
N PRO A 58 -19.27 16.92 -10.17
CA PRO A 58 -17.85 16.69 -10.45
C PRO A 58 -17.18 17.80 -11.27
N GLY A 59 -17.95 18.45 -12.16
CA GLY A 59 -17.44 19.51 -13.03
C GLY A 59 -17.03 20.75 -12.26
N ARG A 60 -17.80 21.15 -11.27
CA ARG A 60 -17.48 22.25 -10.39
C ARG A 60 -16.17 21.99 -9.62
N LEU A 61 -16.07 20.80 -9.00
CA LEU A 61 -14.85 20.45 -8.27
C LEU A 61 -13.63 20.41 -9.20
N ALA A 62 -13.77 19.84 -10.41
CA ALA A 62 -12.70 19.78 -11.40
C ALA A 62 -12.18 21.18 -11.79
N ALA A 63 -13.06 22.17 -11.86
CA ALA A 63 -12.69 23.56 -12.14
C ALA A 63 -11.97 24.24 -10.96
N GLU A 64 -12.25 23.84 -9.72
CA GLU A 64 -11.64 24.40 -8.51
C GLU A 64 -10.24 23.81 -8.23
N LEU A 65 -9.98 22.54 -8.59
CA LEU A 65 -8.73 21.82 -8.28
C LEU A 65 -7.43 22.53 -8.68
N PRO A 66 -7.33 23.19 -9.87
CA PRO A 66 -6.10 23.88 -10.27
C PRO A 66 -5.69 25.02 -9.33
N GLY A 67 -6.62 25.56 -8.55
CA GLY A 67 -6.37 26.62 -7.57
C GLY A 67 -6.05 26.11 -6.16
N TRP A 68 -5.99 24.79 -5.95
CA TRP A 68 -5.71 24.25 -4.63
C TRP A 68 -4.20 24.26 -4.32
N ASP A 69 -3.88 24.74 -3.12
CA ASP A 69 -2.58 24.49 -2.50
C ASP A 69 -2.60 23.10 -1.86
N VAL A 70 -1.74 22.21 -2.32
CA VAL A 70 -1.60 20.85 -1.83
C VAL A 70 -0.19 20.69 -1.25
N PRO A 71 -0.03 20.92 0.07
CA PRO A 71 1.27 20.83 0.71
C PRO A 71 1.76 19.36 0.72
N PRO A 72 3.08 19.12 0.65
CA PRO A 72 3.63 17.79 0.82
C PRO A 72 3.27 17.24 2.21
N VAL A 73 3.08 15.92 2.31
CA VAL A 73 2.83 15.27 3.60
C VAL A 73 4.09 15.40 4.46
N THR A 74 3.93 16.03 5.63
CA THR A 74 4.97 16.06 6.65
C THR A 74 5.05 14.72 7.38
N ALA A 75 6.21 14.44 7.99
CA ALA A 75 6.41 13.22 8.76
C ALA A 75 5.28 13.03 9.79
N ASP A 76 4.76 11.82 9.85
CA ASP A 76 3.71 11.42 10.79
C ASP A 76 4.37 10.81 12.03
N ASP A 77 4.09 11.36 13.21
CA ASP A 77 4.63 10.89 14.50
C ASP A 77 3.90 9.65 15.06
N ARG A 78 2.84 9.17 14.37
CA ARG A 78 2.15 7.94 14.79
C ARG A 78 3.10 6.75 14.75
N PRO A 79 3.03 5.83 15.72
CA PRO A 79 3.86 4.64 15.71
C PRO A 79 3.59 3.79 14.45
N ALA A 80 4.64 3.19 13.89
CA ALA A 80 4.51 2.26 12.79
C ALA A 80 3.82 0.98 13.26
N VAL A 81 2.99 0.40 12.40
CA VAL A 81 2.45 -0.95 12.60
C VAL A 81 3.58 -1.95 12.38
N GLU A 82 3.87 -2.77 13.38
CA GLU A 82 4.85 -3.84 13.27
C GLU A 82 4.19 -5.11 12.70
N VAL A 83 4.83 -5.68 11.68
CA VAL A 83 4.40 -6.92 11.02
C VAL A 83 5.50 -7.96 11.22
N PRO A 84 5.31 -8.95 12.10
CA PRO A 84 6.24 -10.06 12.26
C PRO A 84 6.35 -10.89 10.99
N VAL A 85 7.57 -11.23 10.54
CA VAL A 85 7.84 -11.95 9.30
C VAL A 85 8.87 -13.04 9.50
N ARG A 86 8.53 -14.27 9.12
CA ARG A 86 9.49 -15.33 8.82
C ARG A 86 9.92 -15.17 7.36
N TYR A 87 11.21 -14.95 7.13
CA TYR A 87 11.75 -14.80 5.77
C TYR A 87 12.08 -16.18 5.18
N ASP A 88 11.04 -16.97 4.94
CA ASP A 88 11.04 -18.34 4.45
C ASP A 88 10.41 -18.46 3.04
N GLY A 89 10.25 -17.34 2.36
CA GLY A 89 9.58 -17.29 1.06
C GLY A 89 10.37 -18.00 -0.05
N PRO A 90 9.68 -18.72 -0.95
CA PRO A 90 10.32 -19.51 -2.00
C PRO A 90 11.11 -18.69 -3.01
N ASP A 91 10.90 -17.38 -3.10
CA ASP A 91 11.59 -16.49 -4.03
C ASP A 91 12.68 -15.64 -3.34
N LEU A 92 12.97 -15.87 -2.05
CA LEU A 92 13.95 -15.06 -1.31
C LEU A 92 15.34 -15.09 -1.98
N ALA A 93 15.79 -16.27 -2.43
CA ALA A 93 17.05 -16.43 -3.13
C ALA A 93 17.04 -15.76 -4.53
N ASP A 94 15.90 -15.81 -5.25
CA ASP A 94 15.74 -15.15 -6.54
C ASP A 94 15.81 -13.63 -6.39
N VAL A 95 15.17 -13.08 -5.34
CA VAL A 95 15.26 -11.64 -5.01
C VAL A 95 16.67 -11.24 -4.63
N ALA A 96 17.38 -12.06 -3.87
CA ALA A 96 18.80 -11.81 -3.54
C ALA A 96 19.67 -11.74 -4.81
N ALA A 97 19.47 -12.65 -5.76
CA ALA A 97 20.15 -12.63 -7.05
C ALA A 97 19.80 -11.36 -7.87
N LEU A 98 18.52 -10.93 -7.87
CA LEU A 98 18.09 -9.69 -8.55
C LEU A 98 18.71 -8.43 -7.93
N TRP A 99 18.99 -8.44 -6.64
CA TRP A 99 19.60 -7.33 -5.91
C TRP A 99 21.14 -7.40 -5.87
N ASP A 100 21.74 -8.41 -6.50
CA ASP A 100 23.18 -8.71 -6.46
C ASP A 100 23.71 -8.78 -5.01
N THR A 101 23.03 -9.57 -4.16
CA THR A 101 23.29 -9.66 -2.72
C THR A 101 22.95 -11.05 -2.15
N THR A 102 23.00 -11.22 -0.83
CA THR A 102 22.65 -12.46 -0.15
C THR A 102 21.20 -12.44 0.37
N PRO A 103 20.59 -13.61 0.64
CA PRO A 103 19.28 -13.67 1.30
C PRO A 103 19.24 -12.93 2.64
N GLU A 104 20.30 -12.99 3.43
CA GLU A 104 20.44 -12.30 4.71
C GLU A 104 20.41 -10.77 4.52
N ASP A 105 21.04 -10.28 3.44
CA ASP A 105 20.98 -8.86 3.10
C ASP A 105 19.59 -8.43 2.63
N VAL A 106 18.87 -9.28 1.89
CA VAL A 106 17.45 -9.00 1.55
C VAL A 106 16.64 -8.83 2.82
N VAL A 107 16.79 -9.72 3.80
CA VAL A 107 16.13 -9.62 5.10
C VAL A 107 16.49 -8.31 5.79
N ARG A 108 17.77 -7.98 5.88
CA ARG A 108 18.28 -6.77 6.54
C ARG A 108 17.76 -5.50 5.86
N ILE A 109 17.77 -5.44 4.52
CA ILE A 109 17.30 -4.29 3.75
C ILE A 109 15.79 -4.13 3.91
N HIS A 110 15.02 -5.21 3.72
CA HIS A 110 13.56 -5.15 3.80
C HIS A 110 13.10 -4.81 5.23
N SER A 111 13.63 -5.48 6.26
CA SER A 111 13.25 -5.22 7.65
C SER A 111 13.77 -3.87 8.19
N GLY A 112 14.89 -3.37 7.65
CA GLY A 112 15.44 -2.06 7.98
C GLY A 112 14.74 -0.89 7.28
N THR A 113 13.85 -1.16 6.33
CA THR A 113 13.10 -0.14 5.59
C THR A 113 11.81 0.21 6.36
N GLU A 114 11.55 1.50 6.48
CA GLU A 114 10.22 1.97 6.89
C GLU A 114 9.33 2.09 5.66
N PHE A 115 8.22 1.36 5.70
CA PHE A 115 7.24 1.37 4.63
C PHE A 115 6.05 2.27 4.98
N ARG A 116 5.36 2.71 3.93
CA ARG A 116 4.08 3.41 4.05
C ARG A 116 3.07 2.80 3.08
N VAL A 117 1.85 2.60 3.55
CA VAL A 117 0.74 2.17 2.70
C VAL A 117 0.39 3.29 1.73
N ALA A 118 0.72 3.13 0.46
CA ALA A 118 0.41 4.11 -0.58
C ALA A 118 -1.08 4.09 -0.92
N PHE A 119 -1.65 2.90 -1.07
CA PHE A 119 -3.08 2.68 -1.31
C PHE A 119 -3.47 1.24 -0.96
N CYS A 120 -4.78 1.00 -0.86
CA CYS A 120 -5.35 -0.32 -0.66
C CYS A 120 -6.14 -0.75 -1.91
N GLY A 121 -6.20 -2.07 -2.18
CA GLY A 121 -6.91 -2.60 -3.32
C GLY A 121 -6.72 -4.11 -3.47
N PHE A 122 -7.11 -4.70 -4.60
CA PHE A 122 -7.01 -6.13 -4.89
C PHE A 122 -7.90 -7.03 -4.00
N ALA A 123 -7.81 -6.89 -2.68
CA ALA A 123 -8.64 -7.65 -1.73
C ALA A 123 -8.80 -6.85 -0.43
N PRO A 124 -9.89 -7.08 0.36
CA PRO A 124 -10.01 -6.51 1.70
C PRO A 124 -8.77 -6.79 2.55
N GLY A 125 -8.17 -5.74 3.11
CA GLY A 125 -6.94 -5.81 3.91
C GLY A 125 -5.62 -5.82 3.12
N PHE A 126 -5.63 -5.87 1.77
CA PHE A 126 -4.39 -5.79 0.99
C PHE A 126 -3.96 -4.34 0.82
N GLY A 127 -2.77 -4.01 1.33
CA GLY A 127 -2.10 -2.74 1.14
C GLY A 127 -0.92 -2.84 0.16
N TYR A 128 -0.78 -1.82 -0.68
CA TYR A 128 0.40 -1.60 -1.51
C TYR A 128 1.33 -0.64 -0.76
N LEU A 129 2.46 -1.17 -0.27
CA LEU A 129 3.41 -0.44 0.56
C LEU A 129 4.61 0.01 -0.28
N THR A 130 4.99 1.26 -0.15
CA THR A 130 6.21 1.83 -0.73
C THR A 130 7.23 2.14 0.36
N GLY A 131 8.52 2.23 -0.01
CA GLY A 131 9.62 2.53 0.91
C GLY A 131 10.97 2.04 0.40
N LEU A 132 11.01 0.95 -0.38
CA LEU A 132 12.25 0.47 -0.97
C LEU A 132 12.78 1.45 -2.03
N PRO A 133 14.07 1.80 -2.00
CA PRO A 133 14.74 2.51 -3.09
C PRO A 133 14.59 1.79 -4.43
N GLU A 134 14.58 2.55 -5.53
CA GLU A 134 14.35 2.04 -6.89
C GLU A 134 15.25 0.87 -7.29
N ARG A 135 16.52 0.87 -6.85
CA ARG A 135 17.48 -0.22 -7.10
C ARG A 135 17.06 -1.58 -6.54
N TYR A 136 16.10 -1.60 -5.63
CA TYR A 136 15.53 -2.81 -5.01
C TYR A 136 14.13 -3.16 -5.55
N HIS A 137 13.67 -2.46 -6.59
CA HIS A 137 12.44 -2.83 -7.25
C HIS A 137 12.65 -4.12 -8.05
N VAL A 138 11.73 -5.07 -7.91
CA VAL A 138 11.82 -6.36 -8.59
C VAL A 138 10.66 -6.57 -9.57
N PRO A 139 10.88 -7.18 -10.72
CA PRO A 139 9.80 -7.48 -11.66
C PRO A 139 8.84 -8.52 -11.05
N ARG A 140 7.59 -8.49 -11.52
CA ARG A 140 6.66 -9.60 -11.28
C ARG A 140 7.22 -10.86 -11.96
N ARG A 141 6.87 -12.02 -11.42
CA ARG A 141 7.18 -13.32 -12.05
C ARG A 141 6.58 -13.39 -13.45
N ALA A 142 7.34 -13.95 -14.40
CA ALA A 142 6.86 -14.17 -15.75
C ALA A 142 5.65 -15.11 -15.79
N THR A 143 5.66 -16.13 -14.91
CA THR A 143 4.52 -17.05 -14.73
C THR A 143 3.93 -16.85 -13.35
N PRO A 144 2.72 -16.27 -13.24
CA PRO A 144 2.01 -16.12 -11.96
C PRO A 144 1.71 -17.48 -11.34
N ARG A 145 1.71 -17.55 -10.01
CA ARG A 145 1.23 -18.72 -9.26
C ARG A 145 -0.29 -18.76 -9.31
N THR A 146 -0.84 -19.96 -9.46
CA THR A 146 -2.28 -20.19 -9.36
C THR A 146 -2.79 -20.03 -7.93
N LYS A 147 -1.90 -20.21 -6.93
CA LYS A 147 -2.20 -20.08 -5.52
C LYS A 147 -1.00 -19.49 -4.77
N VAL A 148 -1.20 -18.34 -4.17
CA VAL A 148 -0.34 -17.71 -3.16
C VAL A 148 -1.00 -17.96 -1.80
N PRO A 149 -0.30 -18.47 -0.79
CA PRO A 149 -0.85 -18.66 0.55
C PRO A 149 -1.23 -17.34 1.22
N VAL A 150 -2.19 -17.39 2.16
CA VAL A 150 -2.46 -16.29 3.08
C VAL A 150 -1.21 -15.98 3.90
N GLY A 151 -1.00 -14.71 4.25
CA GLY A 151 0.16 -14.26 5.01
C GLY A 151 1.45 -14.13 4.21
N SER A 152 1.48 -14.50 2.91
CA SER A 152 2.69 -14.34 2.09
C SER A 152 3.11 -12.88 2.01
N VAL A 153 4.35 -12.58 2.41
CA VAL A 153 5.01 -11.28 2.24
C VAL A 153 5.71 -11.27 0.89
N ALA A 154 5.44 -10.26 0.07
CA ALA A 154 5.83 -10.28 -1.33
C ALA A 154 6.24 -8.91 -1.88
N LEU A 155 7.07 -8.94 -2.95
CA LEU A 155 7.59 -7.78 -3.66
C LEU A 155 7.17 -7.80 -5.13
N ALA A 156 6.81 -6.63 -5.68
CA ALA A 156 6.65 -6.42 -7.12
C ALA A 156 6.73 -4.93 -7.49
N GLY A 157 7.57 -4.57 -8.45
CA GLY A 157 7.85 -3.17 -8.78
C GLY A 157 8.29 -2.40 -7.54
N PRO A 158 7.71 -1.23 -7.27
CA PRO A 158 8.03 -0.42 -6.09
C PRO A 158 7.32 -0.91 -4.80
N TYR A 159 6.52 -1.97 -4.88
CA TYR A 159 5.61 -2.33 -3.80
C TYR A 159 6.05 -3.56 -3.03
N THR A 160 5.81 -3.49 -1.72
CA THR A 160 5.70 -4.62 -0.80
C THR A 160 4.22 -4.81 -0.43
N GLY A 161 3.82 -6.04 -0.13
CA GLY A 161 2.48 -6.34 0.37
C GLY A 161 2.43 -7.67 1.09
N VAL A 162 1.35 -7.84 1.87
CA VAL A 162 1.04 -9.09 2.55
C VAL A 162 -0.31 -9.60 2.09
N TYR A 163 -0.40 -10.84 1.68
CA TYR A 163 -1.63 -11.42 1.14
C TYR A 163 -2.64 -11.74 2.27
N PRO A 164 -3.80 -11.06 2.34
CA PRO A 164 -4.79 -11.28 3.41
C PRO A 164 -5.58 -12.58 3.25
N ARG A 165 -5.55 -13.16 2.06
CA ARG A 165 -6.21 -14.43 1.72
C ARG A 165 -5.48 -15.14 0.61
N SER A 166 -5.72 -16.44 0.47
CA SER A 166 -5.16 -17.21 -0.66
C SER A 166 -5.77 -16.72 -1.97
N SER A 167 -4.90 -16.47 -2.97
CA SER A 167 -5.30 -15.95 -4.28
C SER A 167 -4.24 -16.28 -5.34
N PRO A 168 -4.54 -16.19 -6.65
CA PRO A 168 -3.51 -16.16 -7.68
C PRO A 168 -2.64 -14.92 -7.53
N GLY A 169 -1.35 -15.00 -7.93
CA GLY A 169 -0.46 -13.85 -7.87
C GLY A 169 0.90 -14.09 -8.52
N GLY A 170 1.50 -13.00 -9.00
CA GLY A 170 2.81 -13.02 -9.66
C GLY A 170 3.88 -12.20 -8.93
N TRP A 171 3.71 -11.92 -7.64
CA TRP A 171 4.72 -11.23 -6.84
C TRP A 171 5.79 -12.21 -6.35
N GLN A 172 6.98 -11.71 -6.07
CA GLN A 172 8.10 -12.47 -5.50
C GLN A 172 7.85 -12.68 -4.00
N LEU A 173 7.66 -13.92 -3.57
CA LEU A 173 7.37 -14.25 -2.18
C LEU A 173 8.68 -14.37 -1.38
N ILE A 174 8.88 -13.47 -0.41
CA ILE A 174 10.10 -13.41 0.40
C ILE A 174 9.92 -13.93 1.82
N GLY A 175 8.67 -14.12 2.27
CA GLY A 175 8.41 -14.59 3.62
C GLY A 175 6.94 -14.81 3.91
N THR A 176 6.65 -15.12 5.18
CA THR A 176 5.30 -15.33 5.70
C THR A 176 5.08 -14.56 6.99
N SER A 177 3.84 -14.12 7.21
CA SER A 177 3.37 -13.43 8.43
C SER A 177 2.03 -14.01 8.85
N ASP A 178 1.82 -14.12 10.15
CA ASP A 178 0.55 -14.58 10.73
C ASP A 178 -0.38 -13.42 11.12
N VAL A 179 -0.03 -12.18 10.73
CA VAL A 179 -0.81 -10.99 11.07
C VAL A 179 -2.18 -11.02 10.40
N THR A 180 -3.24 -10.71 11.15
CA THR A 180 -4.59 -10.57 10.62
C THR A 180 -4.78 -9.19 10.00
N LEU A 181 -4.75 -9.12 8.67
CA LEU A 181 -4.87 -7.88 7.89
C LEU A 181 -6.30 -7.37 7.76
N TRP A 182 -7.26 -8.26 7.78
CA TRP A 182 -8.70 -7.96 7.68
C TRP A 182 -9.48 -8.76 8.70
N ASP A 183 -10.23 -8.07 9.52
CA ASP A 183 -11.09 -8.64 10.53
C ASP A 183 -12.40 -7.84 10.57
N PRO A 184 -13.54 -8.43 10.12
CA PRO A 184 -14.81 -7.71 10.08
C PRO A 184 -15.35 -7.32 11.45
N ASP A 185 -14.89 -7.97 12.51
CA ASP A 185 -15.32 -7.71 13.89
C ASP A 185 -14.42 -6.65 14.59
N ARG A 186 -13.38 -6.17 13.91
CA ARG A 186 -12.50 -5.12 14.41
C ARG A 186 -12.88 -3.75 13.83
N GLU A 187 -12.69 -2.68 14.60
CA GLU A 187 -12.84 -1.29 14.13
C GLU A 187 -11.49 -0.55 14.24
N PRO A 188 -10.88 -0.11 13.15
CA PRO A 188 -11.26 -0.39 11.75
C PRO A 188 -10.99 -1.85 11.36
N ALA A 189 -11.80 -2.41 10.45
CA ALA A 189 -11.69 -3.79 9.98
C ALA A 189 -10.35 -4.09 9.30
N ALA A 190 -9.82 -3.13 8.53
CA ALA A 190 -8.51 -3.22 7.90
C ALA A 190 -7.39 -2.80 8.86
N LEU A 191 -6.31 -3.60 8.92
CA LEU A 191 -5.10 -3.22 9.64
C LEU A 191 -4.37 -2.08 8.93
N PHE A 192 -4.41 -2.08 7.60
CA PHE A 192 -3.76 -1.10 6.75
C PHE A 192 -4.78 -0.12 6.15
N SER A 193 -4.46 1.16 6.24
CA SER A 193 -5.13 2.25 5.52
C SER A 193 -4.07 3.12 4.83
N PRO A 194 -4.41 3.83 3.75
CA PRO A 194 -3.46 4.73 3.09
C PRO A 194 -2.81 5.70 4.09
N GLY A 195 -1.49 5.85 3.98
CA GLY A 195 -0.68 6.64 4.90
C GLY A 195 -0.19 5.89 6.15
N THR A 196 -0.67 4.68 6.47
CA THR A 196 -0.17 3.88 7.60
C THR A 196 1.31 3.57 7.44
N ARG A 197 2.12 3.86 8.47
CA ARG A 197 3.53 3.46 8.53
C ARG A 197 3.63 2.00 8.96
N VAL A 198 4.50 1.23 8.30
CA VAL A 198 4.66 -0.21 8.54
C VAL A 198 6.13 -0.56 8.65
N ARG A 199 6.47 -1.42 9.61
CA ARG A 199 7.79 -2.02 9.76
C ARG A 199 7.67 -3.53 9.80
N PHE A 200 8.44 -4.22 8.97
CA PHE A 200 8.53 -5.68 9.00
C PHE A 200 9.61 -6.10 10.01
N VAL A 201 9.23 -6.97 10.95
CA VAL A 201 10.11 -7.41 12.04
C VAL A 201 10.45 -8.89 11.84
N PRO A 202 11.73 -9.22 11.61
CA PRO A 202 12.12 -10.63 11.48
C PRO A 202 11.83 -11.42 12.76
N VAL A 203 11.21 -12.60 12.60
CA VAL A 203 11.01 -13.56 13.69
C VAL A 203 11.65 -14.90 13.33
N SER A 204 12.25 -15.55 14.33
CA SER A 204 12.81 -16.89 14.15
C SER A 204 11.72 -17.96 14.15
N THR A 205 12.00 -19.09 13.47
CA THR A 205 11.11 -20.25 13.37
C THR A 205 10.85 -20.92 14.73
N ASP A 206 11.71 -20.69 15.73
CA ASP A 206 11.69 -21.40 17.01
C ASP A 206 10.63 -20.90 18.02
N SER A 207 9.88 -19.85 17.68
CA SER A 207 8.96 -19.20 18.65
C SER A 207 7.56 -19.81 18.71
N GLN A 208 7.25 -20.91 18.00
CA GLN A 208 5.90 -21.51 17.93
C GLN A 208 5.69 -22.80 18.75
N GLU A 209 6.72 -23.37 19.40
CA GLU A 209 6.53 -24.57 20.26
C GLU A 209 6.11 -24.26 21.71
N ALA A 210 5.84 -22.99 22.05
CA ALA A 210 5.53 -22.57 23.42
C ALA A 210 4.17 -21.84 23.57
N ARG A 211 3.11 -22.36 22.91
CA ARG A 211 1.74 -21.96 23.28
C ARG A 211 0.75 -23.12 23.17
#